data_641dc795b148a209022390c722b9ea82
#
_entry.id   641dc795b148a209022390c722b9ea82
#
_cell.length_a   1.000
_cell.length_b   1.000
_cell.length_c   1.000
_cell.angle_alpha   90.00
_cell.angle_beta   90.00
_cell.angle_gamma   90.00
#
_symmetry.space_group_name_H-M   'P 1'
#
loop_
_entity.id
_entity.type
_entity.pdbx_description
1 polymer ?
#
loop_
_entity_poly.entity_id
_entity_poly.type
_entity_poly.pdbx_seq_one_letter_code
_entity_poly.pdbx_strand_id
1 'polypeptide(L)'
;MIKNFTSELGRCAFLLLCVLSIESNAQIPTIVFQPVINGLSSPVDIVNAGDGSNRIFIVLQGGTIRVYDQSYNFLGTFLTVTGIVSGGEQGLLSLAFHPNYTTNGFLYVYYTSSPNGDVTIARYTRSAANPNQADPASRVVLLSVPKPTDGSGVPFTNHNGGKLNFGPEGYLYFGLGDGGSGNDPFNNAQDGTTLRGKMLRLNVNNPDPPFYFIPPDNPYVSDPNVRDEIWVLGLRNPWRWSFDRLTHDMWIGDVGQSAREEVDFRTAGNTGGINYGWRCFEGMIPTPGVPPCTPTNYVPPIFDYTHDPTTGGIAITGGYVYRGSEFPTLYGYYVTADYNSGNLWLLHSDGSSHRQPGLPTSITSFGEAEDGTLLATAGSSISKVAVVAEAPTPVKLISFTLRQDQNFNDLYWTTGVEINTKEFVIQYSSDGFNFTDLTKVPSSQNQSGASYSYRHYTINDKKIFYRLKNVDNDGHAEYSKIISTSVSKSDAQFVSVYAQPGHTLVVQVGSGIRSFRIVNAYGQIIYKQPVAQGAGWYYVDNKGWSKGMYVLVAEGDQAMSRKFIIQ
;
A
#
# COMPACT_ATOMS: atom_id res chain seq x y z
N MET A 1 -0.88 69.17 -52.88
CA MET A 1 -0.39 67.85 -53.33
C MET A 1 0.19 67.12 -52.13
N ILE A 2 -0.58 66.35 -51.39
CA ILE A 2 -0.09 65.29 -50.49
C ILE A 2 -1.29 64.38 -50.30
N LYS A 3 -1.12 63.12 -50.70
CA LYS A 3 -2.15 62.04 -50.64
C LYS A 3 -2.16 61.43 -49.22
N ASN A 4 -3.37 61.30 -48.70
CA ASN A 4 -3.66 60.51 -47.49
C ASN A 4 -3.47 59.00 -47.78
N PHE A 5 -2.75 58.35 -46.86
CA PHE A 5 -2.80 56.87 -46.70
C PHE A 5 -3.40 56.58 -45.34
N THR A 6 -4.60 56.01 -45.32
CA THR A 6 -5.23 55.43 -44.15
C THR A 6 -4.82 53.96 -44.05
N SER A 7 -4.14 53.62 -42.95
CA SER A 7 -3.85 52.23 -42.59
C SER A 7 -4.95 51.69 -41.67
N GLU A 8 -5.61 50.62 -42.12
CA GLU A 8 -6.53 49.82 -41.31
C GLU A 8 -5.73 49.04 -40.25
N LEU A 9 -5.96 49.35 -38.98
CA LEU A 9 -5.51 48.50 -37.85
C LEU A 9 -6.56 47.42 -37.59
N GLY A 10 -6.24 46.21 -37.99
CA GLY A 10 -7.00 45.03 -37.62
C GLY A 10 -6.93 44.80 -36.11
N ARG A 11 -8.07 44.82 -35.44
CA ARG A 11 -8.23 44.45 -34.05
C ARG A 11 -8.22 42.91 -33.94
N CYS A 12 -7.06 42.33 -33.55
CA CYS A 12 -7.03 40.97 -33.02
C CYS A 12 -7.57 40.98 -31.59
N ALA A 13 -8.79 40.55 -31.40
CA ALA A 13 -9.32 40.25 -30.08
C ALA A 13 -8.72 38.92 -29.61
N PHE A 14 -7.77 38.98 -28.69
CA PHE A 14 -7.30 37.81 -27.94
C PHE A 14 -8.40 37.44 -26.93
N LEU A 15 -9.16 36.39 -27.20
CA LEU A 15 -10.01 35.75 -26.22
C LEU A 15 -9.10 34.99 -25.24
N LEU A 16 -8.88 35.59 -24.08
CA LEU A 16 -8.25 34.92 -22.95
C LEU A 16 -9.27 33.91 -22.39
N LEU A 17 -9.18 32.64 -22.79
CA LEU A 17 -9.90 31.54 -22.14
C LEU A 17 -9.28 31.35 -20.77
N CYS A 18 -9.89 31.92 -19.73
CA CYS A 18 -9.65 31.50 -18.36
C CYS A 18 -10.18 30.07 -18.23
N VAL A 19 -9.30 29.10 -18.33
CA VAL A 19 -9.56 27.74 -17.84
C VAL A 19 -9.60 27.86 -16.32
N LEU A 20 -10.79 28.02 -15.76
CA LEU A 20 -11.03 27.78 -14.33
C LEU A 20 -10.81 26.28 -14.14
N SER A 21 -9.62 25.89 -13.71
CA SER A 21 -9.42 24.61 -13.06
C SER A 21 -10.27 24.65 -11.79
N ILE A 22 -11.42 24.01 -11.83
CA ILE A 22 -12.14 23.63 -10.61
C ILE A 22 -11.25 22.58 -9.98
N GLU A 23 -10.36 23.00 -9.09
CA GLU A 23 -9.74 22.10 -8.15
C GLU A 23 -10.90 21.55 -7.32
N SER A 24 -11.27 20.31 -7.57
CA SER A 24 -12.09 19.52 -6.68
C SER A 24 -11.31 19.43 -5.37
N ASN A 25 -11.60 20.31 -4.41
CA ASN A 25 -11.12 20.15 -3.06
C ASN A 25 -11.69 18.81 -2.55
N ALA A 26 -10.87 17.77 -2.58
CA ALA A 26 -11.23 16.51 -1.95
C ALA A 26 -11.57 16.82 -0.49
N GLN A 27 -12.79 16.51 -0.09
CA GLN A 27 -13.25 16.78 1.27
C GLN A 27 -12.39 15.97 2.24
N ILE A 28 -11.71 16.66 3.16
CA ILE A 28 -10.90 16.00 4.18
C ILE A 28 -11.85 15.24 5.12
N PRO A 29 -11.68 13.91 5.29
CA PRO A 29 -12.58 13.12 6.09
C PRO A 29 -12.51 13.51 7.58
N THR A 30 -13.65 13.60 8.24
CA THR A 30 -13.73 13.81 9.70
C THR A 30 -13.82 12.47 10.41
N ILE A 31 -12.80 12.13 11.19
CA ILE A 31 -12.69 10.85 11.89
C ILE A 31 -13.55 10.82 13.14
N VAL A 32 -14.17 9.67 13.37
CA VAL A 32 -14.84 9.30 14.63
C VAL A 32 -14.42 7.89 15.04
N PHE A 33 -14.46 7.64 16.35
CA PHE A 33 -14.18 6.33 16.92
C PHE A 33 -15.50 5.67 17.35
N GLN A 34 -15.81 4.50 16.79
CA GLN A 34 -17.00 3.71 17.10
C GLN A 34 -16.59 2.52 17.96
N PRO A 35 -16.89 2.50 19.27
CA PRO A 35 -16.52 1.40 20.15
C PRO A 35 -17.14 0.07 19.70
N VAL A 36 -16.32 -0.98 19.58
CA VAL A 36 -16.76 -2.32 19.16
C VAL A 36 -16.46 -3.40 20.19
N ILE A 37 -15.38 -3.24 20.99
CA ILE A 37 -15.05 -4.13 22.11
C ILE A 37 -14.77 -3.25 23.33
N ASN A 38 -15.32 -3.62 24.49
CA ASN A 38 -15.16 -2.86 25.74
C ASN A 38 -14.67 -3.77 26.89
N GLY A 39 -14.22 -3.15 27.98
CA GLY A 39 -13.85 -3.86 29.19
C GLY A 39 -12.53 -4.64 29.10
N LEU A 40 -11.59 -4.16 28.31
CA LEU A 40 -10.26 -4.72 28.20
C LEU A 40 -9.31 -4.10 29.23
N SER A 41 -8.37 -4.91 29.74
CA SER A 41 -7.32 -4.42 30.63
C SER A 41 -6.09 -4.05 29.82
N SER A 42 -5.84 -2.75 29.65
CA SER A 42 -4.66 -2.20 28.96
C SER A 42 -4.39 -2.84 27.58
N PRO A 43 -5.29 -2.72 26.61
CA PRO A 43 -5.03 -3.19 25.25
C PRO A 43 -3.92 -2.33 24.61
N VAL A 44 -2.92 -2.98 24.00
CA VAL A 44 -1.73 -2.29 23.46
C VAL A 44 -1.41 -2.66 22.02
N ASP A 45 -2.03 -3.69 21.45
CA ASP A 45 -1.88 -4.01 20.03
C ASP A 45 -3.12 -4.74 19.48
N ILE A 46 -3.38 -4.57 18.18
CA ILE A 46 -4.48 -5.16 17.43
C ILE A 46 -3.90 -5.78 16.17
N VAL A 47 -4.10 -7.08 15.97
CA VAL A 47 -3.46 -7.82 14.88
C VAL A 47 -4.45 -8.79 14.24
N ASN A 48 -4.35 -8.99 12.93
CA ASN A 48 -4.99 -10.08 12.20
C ASN A 48 -3.96 -11.17 11.86
N ALA A 49 -4.42 -12.38 11.55
CA ALA A 49 -3.53 -13.50 11.23
C ALA A 49 -3.18 -13.58 9.74
N GLY A 50 -3.88 -12.87 8.86
CA GLY A 50 -3.73 -12.98 7.41
C GLY A 50 -4.04 -14.37 6.86
N ASP A 51 -4.84 -15.17 7.57
CA ASP A 51 -5.13 -16.59 7.26
C ASP A 51 -6.51 -16.81 6.62
N GLY A 52 -7.21 -15.71 6.27
CA GLY A 52 -8.56 -15.73 5.70
C GLY A 52 -9.66 -15.99 6.72
N SER A 53 -9.34 -16.09 8.01
CA SER A 53 -10.33 -16.33 9.07
C SER A 53 -11.05 -15.07 9.54
N ASN A 54 -10.55 -13.89 9.18
CA ASN A 54 -11.01 -12.58 9.65
C ASN A 54 -11.02 -12.43 11.18
N ARG A 55 -10.20 -13.21 11.88
CA ARG A 55 -10.06 -13.11 13.34
C ARG A 55 -9.22 -11.91 13.73
N ILE A 56 -9.61 -11.30 14.86
CA ILE A 56 -8.93 -10.15 15.44
C ILE A 56 -8.30 -10.59 16.75
N PHE A 57 -7.01 -10.30 16.92
CA PHE A 57 -6.24 -10.64 18.11
C PHE A 57 -5.89 -9.36 18.85
N ILE A 58 -6.26 -9.27 20.12
CA ILE A 58 -6.02 -8.12 20.98
C ILE A 58 -4.95 -8.48 22.01
N VAL A 59 -3.84 -7.77 21.97
CA VAL A 59 -2.74 -7.91 22.92
C VAL A 59 -3.03 -7.04 24.13
N LEU A 60 -3.06 -7.66 25.31
CA LEU A 60 -3.19 -6.98 26.58
C LEU A 60 -1.83 -6.91 27.26
N GLN A 61 -1.45 -5.73 27.73
CA GLN A 61 -0.13 -5.43 28.31
C GLN A 61 0.29 -6.40 29.42
N GLY A 62 -0.69 -6.89 30.19
CA GLY A 62 -0.47 -7.85 31.29
C GLY A 62 -0.10 -9.26 30.87
N GLY A 63 0.09 -9.56 29.57
CA GLY A 63 0.57 -10.85 29.08
C GLY A 63 -0.47 -11.74 28.41
N THR A 64 -1.69 -11.27 28.23
CA THR A 64 -2.77 -12.06 27.61
C THR A 64 -3.06 -11.59 26.20
N ILE A 65 -3.25 -12.52 25.28
CA ILE A 65 -3.77 -12.27 23.92
C ILE A 65 -5.17 -12.86 23.86
N ARG A 66 -6.15 -12.04 23.50
CA ARG A 66 -7.54 -12.45 23.28
C ARG A 66 -7.84 -12.54 21.79
N VAL A 67 -8.70 -13.50 21.39
CA VAL A 67 -9.13 -13.65 20.01
C VAL A 67 -10.64 -13.41 19.90
N TYR A 68 -11.02 -12.71 18.82
CA TYR A 68 -12.39 -12.33 18.47
C TYR A 68 -12.67 -12.71 17.01
N ASP A 69 -13.96 -12.93 16.68
CA ASP A 69 -14.38 -13.07 15.29
C ASP A 69 -14.54 -11.70 14.60
N GLN A 70 -14.88 -11.71 13.30
CA GLN A 70 -15.10 -10.51 12.48
C GLN A 70 -16.24 -9.62 13.03
N SER A 71 -17.19 -10.19 13.76
CA SER A 71 -18.29 -9.46 14.40
C SER A 71 -17.97 -9.00 15.83
N TYR A 72 -16.69 -9.08 16.22
CA TYR A 72 -16.16 -8.72 17.53
C TYR A 72 -16.68 -9.59 18.70
N ASN A 73 -17.19 -10.79 18.45
CA ASN A 73 -17.53 -11.74 19.50
C ASN A 73 -16.27 -12.41 20.05
N PHE A 74 -16.18 -12.50 21.37
CA PHE A 74 -15.05 -13.12 22.05
C PHE A 74 -15.03 -14.65 21.82
N LEU A 75 -13.94 -15.15 21.24
CA LEU A 75 -13.73 -16.58 20.97
C LEU A 75 -12.90 -17.29 22.06
N GLY A 76 -12.16 -16.54 22.87
CA GLY A 76 -11.36 -17.09 23.95
C GLY A 76 -10.02 -16.38 24.17
N THR A 77 -9.26 -16.87 25.13
CA THR A 77 -7.86 -16.52 25.33
C THR A 77 -7.01 -17.30 24.34
N PHE A 78 -6.29 -16.60 23.46
CA PHE A 78 -5.42 -17.20 22.46
C PHE A 78 -4.09 -17.67 23.05
N LEU A 79 -3.44 -16.82 23.90
CA LEU A 79 -2.18 -17.12 24.55
C LEU A 79 -2.07 -16.33 25.85
N THR A 80 -1.42 -16.91 26.86
CA THR A 80 -0.92 -16.22 28.03
C THR A 80 0.60 -16.34 28.08
N VAL A 81 1.30 -15.23 27.96
CA VAL A 81 2.77 -15.14 28.07
C VAL A 81 3.12 -14.91 29.53
N THR A 82 3.96 -15.77 30.08
CA THR A 82 4.42 -15.72 31.48
C THR A 82 5.88 -15.26 31.57
N GLY A 83 6.32 -14.85 32.77
CA GLY A 83 7.68 -14.37 33.00
C GLY A 83 7.90 -12.98 32.39
N ILE A 84 6.88 -12.13 32.45
CA ILE A 84 6.93 -10.75 31.99
C ILE A 84 7.00 -9.77 33.17
N VAL A 85 7.57 -8.59 32.91
CA VAL A 85 7.38 -7.38 33.72
C VAL A 85 6.41 -6.50 32.99
N SER A 86 5.37 -5.97 33.65
CA SER A 86 4.37 -5.10 33.03
C SER A 86 4.09 -3.86 33.86
N GLY A 87 3.74 -2.76 33.19
CA GLY A 87 3.44 -1.44 33.75
C GLY A 87 4.25 -0.32 33.09
N GLY A 88 3.71 0.88 33.01
CA GLY A 88 4.28 1.94 32.20
C GLY A 88 4.38 1.51 30.74
N GLU A 89 5.58 1.50 30.17
CA GLU A 89 5.84 1.02 28.80
C GLU A 89 6.20 -0.47 28.74
N GLN A 90 6.30 -1.18 29.87
CA GLN A 90 6.68 -2.58 29.93
C GLN A 90 5.47 -3.51 29.86
N GLY A 91 5.64 -4.71 29.33
CA GLY A 91 4.59 -5.73 29.24
C GLY A 91 4.72 -6.64 28.03
N LEU A 92 3.62 -7.30 27.68
CA LEU A 92 3.42 -7.90 26.37
C LEU A 92 2.98 -6.79 25.42
N LEU A 93 3.80 -6.48 24.42
CA LEU A 93 3.65 -5.24 23.63
C LEU A 93 3.16 -5.49 22.19
N SER A 94 3.47 -6.66 21.60
CA SER A 94 3.04 -6.95 20.23
C SER A 94 2.96 -8.44 19.93
N LEU A 95 2.22 -8.73 18.87
CA LEU A 95 2.05 -10.04 18.22
C LEU A 95 2.24 -9.88 16.72
N ALA A 96 2.89 -10.84 16.06
CA ALA A 96 2.89 -10.97 14.62
C ALA A 96 2.73 -12.43 14.21
N PHE A 97 1.98 -12.68 13.16
CA PHE A 97 1.83 -14.02 12.59
C PHE A 97 2.80 -14.20 11.43
N HIS A 98 3.40 -15.39 11.34
CA HIS A 98 4.29 -15.73 10.22
C HIS A 98 3.52 -15.65 8.89
N PRO A 99 4.09 -15.19 7.76
CA PRO A 99 3.40 -15.16 6.48
C PRO A 99 2.80 -16.52 6.05
N ASN A 100 3.44 -17.62 6.45
CA ASN A 100 2.93 -18.98 6.24
C ASN A 100 2.20 -19.56 7.45
N TYR A 101 1.54 -18.73 8.27
CA TYR A 101 0.87 -19.14 9.50
C TYR A 101 -0.17 -20.25 9.28
N THR A 102 -0.88 -20.22 8.17
CA THR A 102 -1.84 -21.28 7.80
C THR A 102 -1.21 -22.67 7.80
N THR A 103 0.05 -22.77 7.39
CA THR A 103 0.82 -24.01 7.24
C THR A 103 1.64 -24.36 8.47
N ASN A 104 2.43 -23.40 8.99
CA ASN A 104 3.39 -23.66 10.07
C ASN A 104 2.86 -23.34 11.47
N GLY A 105 1.79 -22.55 11.56
CA GLY A 105 1.18 -22.14 12.84
C GLY A 105 2.05 -21.21 13.69
N PHE A 106 3.13 -20.63 13.15
CA PHE A 106 4.07 -19.81 13.92
C PHE A 106 3.54 -18.41 14.14
N LEU A 107 3.74 -17.93 15.36
CA LEU A 107 3.47 -16.55 15.78
C LEU A 107 4.62 -16.06 16.66
N TYR A 108 4.81 -14.77 16.69
CA TYR A 108 5.90 -14.10 17.41
C TYR A 108 5.34 -13.05 18.34
N VAL A 109 5.92 -12.96 19.53
CA VAL A 109 5.54 -11.97 20.53
C VAL A 109 6.73 -11.12 20.94
N TYR A 110 6.45 -9.85 21.22
CA TYR A 110 7.40 -8.88 21.78
C TYR A 110 6.98 -8.56 23.21
N TYR A 111 7.86 -8.77 24.17
CA TYR A 111 7.56 -8.50 25.57
C TYR A 111 8.80 -8.11 26.37
N THR A 112 8.60 -7.52 27.54
CA THR A 112 9.65 -7.23 28.50
C THR A 112 9.71 -8.35 29.54
N SER A 113 10.83 -9.09 29.59
CA SER A 113 10.97 -10.28 30.43
C SER A 113 11.38 -9.96 31.88
N SER A 114 10.86 -10.76 32.81
CA SER A 114 11.24 -10.72 34.24
C SER A 114 12.66 -11.30 34.42
N PRO A 115 13.47 -10.79 35.40
CA PRO A 115 13.12 -9.72 36.33
C PRO A 115 13.46 -8.30 35.85
N ASN A 116 14.33 -8.12 34.85
CA ASN A 116 14.96 -6.85 34.52
C ASN A 116 14.18 -6.01 33.47
N GLY A 117 13.15 -6.57 32.84
CA GLY A 117 12.47 -5.91 31.73
C GLY A 117 13.24 -5.97 30.43
N ASP A 118 14.09 -6.97 30.24
CA ASP A 118 14.84 -7.17 28.99
C ASP A 118 13.89 -7.39 27.83
N VAL A 119 14.11 -6.70 26.71
CA VAL A 119 13.27 -6.86 25.53
C VAL A 119 13.49 -8.23 24.92
N THR A 120 12.42 -9.01 24.82
CA THR A 120 12.46 -10.39 24.39
C THR A 120 11.50 -10.64 23.22
N ILE A 121 12.03 -11.27 22.17
CA ILE A 121 11.27 -11.77 21.03
C ILE A 121 11.20 -13.28 21.14
N ALA A 122 9.97 -13.83 21.16
CA ALA A 122 9.78 -15.26 21.23
C ALA A 122 8.75 -15.76 20.19
N ARG A 123 8.99 -16.96 19.66
CA ARG A 123 8.07 -17.69 18.81
C ARG A 123 7.22 -18.63 19.64
N TYR A 124 5.95 -18.74 19.28
CA TYR A 124 5.03 -19.79 19.72
C TYR A 124 4.42 -20.48 18.50
N THR A 125 3.73 -21.59 18.75
CA THR A 125 3.03 -22.34 17.71
C THR A 125 1.54 -22.42 18.05
N ARG A 126 0.69 -22.31 17.04
CA ARG A 126 -0.76 -22.55 17.17
C ARG A 126 -1.03 -23.96 17.69
N SER A 127 -1.99 -24.11 18.56
CA SER A 127 -2.47 -25.44 19.00
C SER A 127 -3.03 -26.23 17.82
N ALA A 128 -2.64 -27.48 17.72
CA ALA A 128 -3.19 -28.40 16.72
C ALA A 128 -4.66 -28.75 16.98
N ALA A 129 -5.08 -28.69 18.25
CA ALA A 129 -6.45 -29.07 18.68
C ALA A 129 -7.44 -27.90 18.56
N ASN A 130 -6.98 -26.66 18.68
CA ASN A 130 -7.86 -25.49 18.67
C ASN A 130 -7.19 -24.30 17.95
N PRO A 131 -7.68 -23.87 16.79
CA PRO A 131 -7.10 -22.76 16.06
C PRO A 131 -7.20 -21.40 16.79
N ASN A 132 -8.06 -21.31 17.82
CA ASN A 132 -8.21 -20.13 18.66
C ASN A 132 -7.29 -20.15 19.89
N GLN A 133 -6.27 -21.03 19.90
CA GLN A 133 -5.28 -21.11 20.96
C GLN A 133 -3.87 -21.32 20.39
N ALA A 134 -2.87 -20.73 21.03
CA ALA A 134 -1.47 -21.11 20.84
C ALA A 134 -1.05 -22.07 21.96
N ASP A 135 -0.04 -22.89 21.69
CA ASP A 135 0.55 -23.78 22.69
C ASP A 135 1.58 -23.02 23.54
N PRO A 136 1.32 -22.80 24.85
CA PRO A 136 2.27 -22.08 25.71
C PRO A 136 3.59 -22.82 25.91
N ALA A 137 3.60 -24.17 25.76
CA ALA A 137 4.79 -24.99 25.91
C ALA A 137 5.73 -24.93 24.70
N SER A 138 5.23 -24.43 23.55
CA SER A 138 6.00 -24.31 22.31
C SER A 138 6.93 -23.09 22.26
N ARG A 139 7.09 -22.34 23.38
CA ARG A 139 7.88 -21.12 23.45
C ARG A 139 9.34 -21.35 23.08
N VAL A 140 9.83 -20.58 22.09
CA VAL A 140 11.23 -20.51 21.69
C VAL A 140 11.65 -19.04 21.71
N VAL A 141 12.67 -18.69 22.49
CA VAL A 141 13.25 -17.33 22.51
C VAL A 141 14.22 -17.19 21.36
N LEU A 142 14.00 -16.17 20.50
CA LEU A 142 14.87 -15.83 19.39
C LEU A 142 15.96 -14.85 19.81
N LEU A 143 15.55 -13.80 20.52
CA LEU A 143 16.43 -12.70 20.92
C LEU A 143 16.02 -12.16 22.27
N SER A 144 17.00 -11.82 23.10
CA SER A 144 16.80 -11.07 24.34
C SER A 144 17.84 -9.95 24.40
N VAL A 145 17.37 -8.71 24.57
CA VAL A 145 18.23 -7.51 24.64
C VAL A 145 18.12 -6.94 26.04
N PRO A 146 19.19 -6.99 26.82
CA PRO A 146 19.20 -6.50 28.22
C PRO A 146 18.86 -5.02 28.29
N LYS A 147 18.14 -4.61 29.32
CA LYS A 147 17.89 -3.18 29.61
C LYS A 147 19.15 -2.52 30.18
N PRO A 148 19.49 -1.28 29.77
CA PRO A 148 20.51 -0.52 30.45
C PRO A 148 20.05 -0.21 31.86
N THR A 149 21.02 0.02 32.75
CA THR A 149 20.78 0.37 34.14
C THR A 149 21.21 1.81 34.42
N ASP A 150 20.58 2.42 35.41
CA ASP A 150 21.03 3.69 35.95
C ASP A 150 22.34 3.53 36.75
N GLY A 151 22.86 4.64 37.30
CA GLY A 151 24.08 4.64 38.09
C GLY A 151 24.00 3.81 39.39
N SER A 152 22.81 3.36 39.81
CA SER A 152 22.56 2.48 40.96
C SER A 152 22.36 1.02 40.56
N GLY A 153 22.44 0.70 39.29
CA GLY A 153 22.23 -0.65 38.74
C GLY A 153 20.75 -1.02 38.56
N VAL A 154 19.82 -0.07 38.64
CA VAL A 154 18.39 -0.30 38.42
C VAL A 154 18.08 -0.19 36.90
N PRO A 155 17.45 -1.22 36.29
CA PRO A 155 17.08 -1.16 34.89
C PRO A 155 16.09 -0.05 34.59
N PHE A 156 16.29 0.67 33.45
CA PHE A 156 15.29 1.62 32.98
C PHE A 156 14.04 0.89 32.50
N THR A 157 12.86 1.48 32.72
CA THR A 157 11.56 0.86 32.41
C THR A 157 10.91 1.40 31.12
N ASN A 158 11.43 2.49 30.59
CA ASN A 158 10.91 3.18 29.40
C ASN A 158 11.74 2.92 28.13
N HIS A 159 11.29 3.43 26.99
CA HIS A 159 11.86 3.29 25.66
C HIS A 159 12.11 1.82 25.30
N ASN A 160 11.04 1.04 25.31
CA ASN A 160 11.12 -0.38 24.98
C ASN A 160 10.89 -0.63 23.48
N GLY A 161 10.42 0.35 22.70
CA GLY A 161 9.84 0.11 21.39
C GLY A 161 8.54 -0.68 21.54
N GLY A 162 8.26 -1.66 20.68
CA GLY A 162 7.18 -2.58 21.00
C GLY A 162 6.35 -3.13 19.86
N LYS A 163 6.68 -2.94 18.60
CA LYS A 163 5.91 -3.48 17.48
C LYS A 163 6.72 -4.48 16.66
N LEU A 164 6.05 -5.60 16.31
CA LEU A 164 6.50 -6.61 15.35
C LEU A 164 5.66 -6.50 14.07
N ASN A 165 6.29 -6.58 12.91
CA ASN A 165 5.60 -6.81 11.63
C ASN A 165 6.48 -7.66 10.70
N PHE A 166 5.86 -8.41 9.80
CA PHE A 166 6.55 -9.01 8.67
C PHE A 166 6.58 -8.07 7.49
N GLY A 167 7.75 -7.92 6.87
CA GLY A 167 7.88 -7.23 5.59
C GLY A 167 7.33 -8.04 4.42
N PRO A 168 7.14 -7.43 3.25
CA PRO A 168 6.59 -8.09 2.07
C PRO A 168 7.48 -9.24 1.56
N GLU A 169 8.77 -9.22 1.88
CA GLU A 169 9.73 -10.28 1.57
C GLU A 169 9.72 -11.44 2.57
N GLY A 170 8.89 -11.34 3.64
CA GLY A 170 8.69 -12.40 4.63
C GLY A 170 9.69 -12.39 5.79
N TYR A 171 10.50 -11.34 5.97
CA TYR A 171 11.36 -11.15 7.12
C TYR A 171 10.63 -10.45 8.27
N LEU A 172 11.05 -10.76 9.50
CA LEU A 172 10.50 -10.15 10.70
C LEU A 172 11.25 -8.85 11.00
N TYR A 173 10.49 -7.74 11.13
CA TYR A 173 11.00 -6.45 11.54
C TYR A 173 10.48 -6.09 12.93
N PHE A 174 11.30 -5.38 13.71
CA PHE A 174 10.90 -4.83 15.01
C PHE A 174 11.78 -3.67 15.45
N GLY A 175 11.14 -2.67 16.04
CA GLY A 175 11.82 -1.50 16.60
C GLY A 175 12.21 -1.70 18.05
N LEU A 176 13.42 -1.32 18.40
CA LEU A 176 13.91 -1.22 19.78
C LEU A 176 14.17 0.24 20.12
N GLY A 177 13.65 0.71 21.24
CA GLY A 177 14.02 2.03 21.75
C GLY A 177 15.48 2.11 22.21
N ASP A 178 15.95 3.32 22.48
CA ASP A 178 17.34 3.59 22.92
C ASP A 178 17.70 2.98 24.29
N GLY A 179 16.69 2.47 24.99
CA GLY A 179 16.84 1.76 26.26
C GLY A 179 16.42 2.55 27.48
N GLY A 180 16.09 3.84 27.32
CA GLY A 180 15.53 4.67 28.36
C GLY A 180 16.41 5.83 28.83
N SER A 181 15.91 6.61 29.81
CA SER A 181 16.45 7.88 30.27
C SER A 181 16.26 9.05 29.27
N GLY A 182 16.74 10.24 29.63
CA GLY A 182 16.72 11.42 28.76
C GLY A 182 17.98 11.56 27.92
N ASN A 183 17.86 12.06 26.68
CA ASN A 183 18.98 12.38 25.78
C ASN A 183 19.90 11.19 25.45
N ASP A 184 19.40 9.96 25.49
CA ASP A 184 20.17 8.74 25.20
C ASP A 184 21.62 8.82 25.80
N PRO A 185 21.78 8.70 27.10
CA PRO A 185 23.06 8.99 27.74
C PRO A 185 24.17 8.03 27.33
N PHE A 186 23.82 6.87 26.79
CA PHE A 186 24.75 5.87 26.29
C PHE A 186 25.02 5.99 24.79
N ASN A 187 24.36 6.93 24.10
CA ASN A 187 24.44 7.08 22.66
C ASN A 187 24.04 5.80 21.91
N ASN A 188 23.15 5.01 22.49
CA ASN A 188 22.72 3.72 21.95
C ASN A 188 22.16 3.83 20.53
N ALA A 189 21.39 4.89 20.24
CA ALA A 189 20.77 5.08 18.94
C ALA A 189 21.76 5.25 17.78
N GLN A 190 22.96 5.81 18.07
CA GLN A 190 24.02 6.02 17.09
C GLN A 190 25.12 4.93 17.15
N ASP A 191 25.19 4.12 18.22
CA ASP A 191 26.18 3.07 18.38
C ASP A 191 25.76 1.80 17.61
N GLY A 192 26.44 1.47 16.53
CA GLY A 192 26.23 0.27 15.72
C GLY A 192 26.49 -1.06 16.44
N THR A 193 27.21 -1.05 17.56
CA THR A 193 27.55 -2.26 18.33
C THR A 193 26.42 -2.74 19.23
N THR A 194 25.39 -1.93 19.45
CA THR A 194 24.19 -2.25 20.22
C THR A 194 22.94 -2.32 19.33
N LEU A 195 21.96 -3.13 19.74
CA LEU A 195 20.67 -3.25 19.02
C LEU A 195 19.64 -2.19 19.43
N ARG A 196 19.94 -1.36 20.45
CA ARG A 196 19.02 -0.36 20.98
C ARG A 196 18.99 0.89 20.10
N GLY A 197 17.80 1.54 20.01
CA GLY A 197 17.60 2.70 19.16
C GLY A 197 17.64 2.36 17.67
N LYS A 198 17.11 1.21 17.30
CA LYS A 198 17.23 0.59 15.97
C LYS A 198 15.91 -0.01 15.48
N MET A 199 15.76 -0.09 14.18
CA MET A 199 14.91 -1.10 13.56
C MET A 199 15.78 -2.31 13.18
N LEU A 200 15.35 -3.50 13.54
CA LEU A 200 16.02 -4.76 13.23
C LEU A 200 15.26 -5.56 12.20
N ARG A 201 15.97 -6.39 11.40
CA ARG A 201 15.38 -7.28 10.39
C ARG A 201 16.01 -8.67 10.46
N LEU A 202 15.17 -9.70 10.62
CA LEU A 202 15.59 -11.09 10.80
C LEU A 202 14.83 -12.04 9.86
N ASN A 203 15.51 -13.04 9.33
CA ASN A 203 14.89 -14.19 8.68
C ASN A 203 14.64 -15.29 9.73
N VAL A 204 13.40 -15.46 10.14
CA VAL A 204 13.00 -16.37 11.22
C VAL A 204 12.69 -17.81 10.77
N ASN A 205 13.16 -18.19 9.58
CA ASN A 205 12.98 -19.55 9.05
C ASN A 205 14.10 -20.53 9.49
N ASN A 206 14.96 -20.15 10.43
CA ASN A 206 15.96 -21.03 11.00
C ASN A 206 15.31 -21.99 12.02
N PRO A 207 15.39 -23.33 11.85
CA PRO A 207 14.85 -24.30 12.80
C PRO A 207 15.71 -24.43 14.07
N ASP A 208 17.00 -24.07 14.00
CA ASP A 208 18.00 -24.27 15.03
C ASP A 208 18.39 -22.95 15.73
N PRO A 209 18.90 -22.99 16.95
CA PRO A 209 19.41 -21.77 17.61
C PRO A 209 20.44 -21.04 16.75
N PRO A 210 20.36 -19.70 16.68
CA PRO A 210 19.51 -18.78 17.43
C PRO A 210 18.07 -18.65 16.92
N PHE A 211 17.58 -19.55 16.04
CA PHE A 211 16.24 -19.56 15.44
C PHE A 211 15.94 -18.39 14.49
N TYR A 212 16.99 -17.75 14.00
CA TYR A 212 16.95 -16.80 12.90
C TYR A 212 18.25 -16.83 12.11
N PHE A 213 18.19 -16.35 10.86
CA PHE A 213 19.34 -16.00 10.05
C PHE A 213 19.38 -14.48 9.86
N ILE A 214 20.55 -13.95 9.60
CA ILE A 214 20.67 -12.60 9.07
C ILE A 214 20.29 -12.61 7.60
N PRO A 215 19.35 -11.76 7.14
CA PRO A 215 19.11 -11.60 5.71
C PRO A 215 20.39 -11.15 5.00
N PRO A 216 20.76 -11.78 3.86
CA PRO A 216 22.04 -11.50 3.20
C PRO A 216 22.13 -10.08 2.62
N ASP A 217 21.00 -9.43 2.47
CA ASP A 217 20.84 -8.05 2.01
C ASP A 217 20.60 -7.04 3.16
N ASN A 218 20.84 -7.41 4.41
CA ASN A 218 20.92 -6.45 5.50
C ASN A 218 22.07 -5.47 5.25
N PRO A 219 21.88 -4.16 5.51
CA PRO A 219 22.79 -3.12 5.04
C PRO A 219 24.18 -3.17 5.67
N TYR A 220 24.34 -3.83 6.79
CA TYR A 220 25.59 -3.82 7.58
C TYR A 220 26.33 -5.16 7.65
N VAL A 221 25.91 -6.19 6.91
CA VAL A 221 26.52 -7.54 6.91
C VAL A 221 28.04 -7.53 6.65
N SER A 222 28.54 -6.49 5.99
CA SER A 222 29.96 -6.34 5.67
C SER A 222 30.70 -5.36 6.59
N ASP A 223 30.01 -4.73 7.56
CA ASP A 223 30.61 -3.74 8.44
C ASP A 223 30.89 -4.36 9.84
N PRO A 224 32.17 -4.61 10.18
CA PRO A 224 32.52 -5.24 11.46
C PRO A 224 32.19 -4.39 12.70
N ASN A 225 31.84 -3.11 12.51
CA ASN A 225 31.52 -2.18 13.59
C ASN A 225 30.01 -2.04 13.83
N VAL A 226 29.17 -2.68 13.01
CA VAL A 226 27.72 -2.61 13.11
C VAL A 226 27.13 -4.02 13.17
N ARG A 227 26.18 -4.24 14.06
CA ARG A 227 25.50 -5.53 14.21
C ARG A 227 24.69 -5.84 12.94
N ASP A 228 24.82 -7.07 12.45
CA ASP A 228 24.21 -7.54 11.22
C ASP A 228 22.68 -7.55 11.25
N GLU A 229 22.08 -7.62 12.44
CA GLU A 229 20.62 -7.57 12.63
C GLU A 229 20.02 -6.19 12.33
N ILE A 230 20.84 -5.14 12.30
CA ILE A 230 20.40 -3.75 12.18
C ILE A 230 19.94 -3.47 10.74
N TRP A 231 18.75 -2.88 10.63
CA TRP A 231 18.18 -2.37 9.38
C TRP A 231 18.35 -0.85 9.24
N VAL A 232 18.00 -0.09 10.29
CA VAL A 232 18.21 1.36 10.38
C VAL A 232 18.62 1.76 11.79
N LEU A 233 19.30 2.93 11.90
CA LEU A 233 19.77 3.52 13.15
C LEU A 233 18.97 4.79 13.50
N GLY A 234 19.22 5.31 14.71
CA GLY A 234 18.84 6.66 15.08
C GLY A 234 17.38 6.82 15.49
N LEU A 235 16.80 5.80 16.12
CA LEU A 235 15.45 5.85 16.70
C LEU A 235 15.52 6.03 18.22
N ARG A 236 14.54 6.77 18.78
CA ARG A 236 14.42 6.96 20.23
C ARG A 236 13.55 5.91 20.89
N ASN A 237 12.28 5.86 20.51
CA ASN A 237 11.30 4.90 21.02
C ASN A 237 10.22 4.63 19.95
N PRO A 238 10.54 3.85 18.90
CA PRO A 238 9.62 3.52 17.81
C PRO A 238 8.46 2.67 18.32
N TRP A 239 7.43 3.36 18.86
CA TRP A 239 6.35 2.75 19.61
C TRP A 239 5.45 1.90 18.71
N ARG A 240 4.82 2.52 17.68
CA ARG A 240 4.05 1.80 16.65
C ARG A 240 4.51 2.21 15.28
N TRP A 241 4.54 1.22 14.41
CA TRP A 241 4.94 1.38 13.03
C TRP A 241 4.23 0.33 12.17
N SER A 242 4.10 0.58 10.88
CA SER A 242 3.43 -0.31 9.96
C SER A 242 4.02 -0.25 8.55
N PHE A 243 3.77 -1.30 7.79
CA PHE A 243 3.84 -1.24 6.33
C PHE A 243 2.47 -0.87 5.77
N ASP A 244 2.43 0.01 4.78
CA ASP A 244 1.24 0.16 3.94
C ASP A 244 0.99 -1.15 3.19
N ARG A 245 -0.17 -1.78 3.39
CA ARG A 245 -0.49 -3.08 2.78
C ARG A 245 -0.54 -3.08 1.25
N LEU A 246 -0.65 -1.90 0.61
CA LEU A 246 -0.70 -1.75 -0.85
C LEU A 246 0.66 -1.39 -1.45
N THR A 247 1.32 -0.36 -0.91
CA THR A 247 2.58 0.16 -1.47
C THR A 247 3.82 -0.47 -0.82
N HIS A 248 3.66 -1.07 0.37
CA HIS A 248 4.72 -1.58 1.24
C HIS A 248 5.66 -0.50 1.79
N ASP A 249 5.26 0.75 1.75
CA ASP A 249 5.99 1.84 2.37
C ASP A 249 5.96 1.67 3.90
N MET A 250 7.07 2.01 4.55
CA MET A 250 7.21 1.91 6.01
C MET A 250 6.94 3.27 6.66
N TRP A 251 6.10 3.28 7.69
CA TRP A 251 5.73 4.44 8.49
C TRP A 251 6.00 4.15 9.96
N ILE A 252 6.77 5.00 10.63
CA ILE A 252 7.20 4.78 12.02
C ILE A 252 6.78 5.99 12.85
N GLY A 253 6.03 5.79 13.93
CA GLY A 253 5.85 6.78 14.99
C GLY A 253 6.97 6.63 16.01
N ASP A 254 7.91 7.55 16.03
CA ASP A 254 9.02 7.58 16.98
C ASP A 254 8.77 8.64 18.06
N VAL A 255 8.65 8.18 19.30
CA VAL A 255 8.29 9.06 20.43
C VAL A 255 9.46 9.95 20.80
N GLY A 256 9.26 11.23 20.68
CA GLY A 256 10.25 12.25 21.02
C GLY A 256 10.46 12.46 22.52
N GLN A 257 11.27 13.43 22.89
CA GLN A 257 11.63 13.64 24.30
C GLN A 257 10.86 14.78 24.97
N SER A 258 10.99 15.99 24.47
CA SER A 258 10.41 17.17 25.11
C SER A 258 10.16 18.35 24.17
N ALA A 259 10.55 18.26 22.91
CA ALA A 259 10.41 19.32 21.94
C ALA A 259 9.54 18.92 20.74
N ARG A 260 9.72 17.73 20.22
CA ARG A 260 9.06 17.22 19.02
C ARG A 260 8.65 15.76 19.15
N GLU A 261 7.56 15.41 18.50
CA GLU A 261 7.15 14.05 18.12
C GLU A 261 7.29 13.91 16.62
N GLU A 262 7.57 12.67 16.11
CA GLU A 262 7.86 12.51 14.68
C GLU A 262 7.25 11.26 14.04
N VAL A 263 7.05 11.36 12.72
CA VAL A 263 6.75 10.23 11.86
C VAL A 263 7.88 10.09 10.85
N ASP A 264 8.56 8.97 10.91
CA ASP A 264 9.55 8.58 9.93
C ASP A 264 8.90 7.80 8.79
N PHE A 265 9.47 7.94 7.61
CA PHE A 265 8.91 7.34 6.39
C PHE A 265 9.97 6.77 5.48
N ARG A 266 9.67 5.63 4.87
CA ARG A 266 10.48 5.05 3.79
C ARG A 266 9.62 4.39 2.74
N THR A 267 9.94 4.68 1.48
CA THR A 267 9.34 4.00 0.34
C THR A 267 9.73 2.54 0.28
N ALA A 268 8.86 1.71 -0.26
CA ALA A 268 9.13 0.30 -0.53
C ALA A 268 10.41 0.09 -1.38
N GLY A 269 11.02 -1.08 -1.23
CA GLY A 269 12.26 -1.43 -1.95
C GLY A 269 13.52 -0.73 -1.40
N ASN A 270 13.41 -0.03 -0.27
CA ASN A 270 14.55 0.54 0.41
C ASN A 270 15.49 -0.55 0.95
N THR A 271 16.79 -0.33 0.81
CA THR A 271 17.84 -1.28 1.24
C THR A 271 18.25 -1.13 2.71
N GLY A 272 17.58 -0.28 3.50
CA GLY A 272 18.02 0.06 4.85
C GLY A 272 19.26 0.95 4.88
N GLY A 273 20.04 0.89 5.96
CA GLY A 273 21.32 1.60 6.06
C GLY A 273 21.21 3.11 6.28
N ILE A 274 20.05 3.59 6.67
CA ILE A 274 19.79 5.00 6.98
C ILE A 274 19.80 5.24 8.48
N ASN A 275 19.80 6.52 8.86
CA ASN A 275 19.80 7.01 10.22
C ASN A 275 18.75 8.10 10.39
N TYR A 276 17.78 7.90 11.28
CA TYR A 276 16.71 8.87 11.54
C TYR A 276 17.12 10.00 12.49
N GLY A 277 18.31 9.94 13.05
CA GLY A 277 18.96 11.09 13.65
C GLY A 277 18.97 11.18 15.17
N TRP A 278 18.12 10.45 15.90
CA TRP A 278 18.19 10.44 17.35
C TRP A 278 19.57 9.95 17.83
N ARG A 279 20.28 10.59 18.73
CA ARG A 279 19.91 11.72 19.59
C ARG A 279 20.38 13.10 19.06
N CYS A 280 20.95 13.20 17.87
CA CYS A 280 21.40 14.48 17.31
C CYS A 280 20.22 15.40 16.98
N PHE A 281 19.12 14.79 16.54
CA PHE A 281 17.89 15.47 16.17
C PHE A 281 16.69 14.88 16.93
N GLU A 282 15.73 15.75 17.26
CA GLU A 282 14.40 15.44 17.76
C GLU A 282 13.40 16.09 16.79
N GLY A 283 12.70 15.29 16.00
CA GLY A 283 12.00 15.79 14.83
C GLY A 283 12.96 16.44 13.83
N MET A 284 12.57 17.57 13.27
CA MET A 284 13.35 18.32 12.30
C MET A 284 14.31 19.36 12.95
N ILE A 285 14.52 19.31 14.26
CA ILE A 285 15.37 20.26 14.96
C ILE A 285 16.54 19.57 15.67
N PRO A 286 17.68 20.25 15.89
CA PRO A 286 18.71 19.74 16.79
C PRO A 286 18.12 19.50 18.19
N THR A 287 18.45 18.35 18.79
CA THR A 287 17.91 17.99 20.11
C THR A 287 18.35 18.97 21.19
N PRO A 288 17.40 19.59 21.92
CA PRO A 288 17.73 20.52 22.99
C PRO A 288 18.60 19.85 24.09
N GLY A 289 19.70 20.50 24.47
CA GLY A 289 20.60 20.02 25.52
C GLY A 289 21.57 18.92 25.07
N VAL A 290 21.56 18.51 23.81
CA VAL A 290 22.55 17.60 23.23
C VAL A 290 23.58 18.42 22.42
N PRO A 291 24.90 18.19 22.58
CA PRO A 291 25.89 18.82 21.71
C PRO A 291 25.62 18.53 20.25
N PRO A 292 25.83 19.51 19.36
CA PRO A 292 25.63 19.31 17.92
C PRO A 292 26.41 18.10 17.40
N CYS A 293 25.71 17.22 16.65
CA CYS A 293 26.30 16.08 15.99
C CYS A 293 25.66 15.87 14.60
N THR A 294 26.35 15.09 13.74
CA THR A 294 25.90 14.85 12.38
C THR A 294 25.85 13.34 12.15
N PRO A 295 24.67 12.74 12.17
CA PRO A 295 24.52 11.32 11.87
C PRO A 295 24.91 11.01 10.42
N THR A 296 25.56 9.88 10.21
CA THR A 296 25.83 9.38 8.85
C THR A 296 24.55 8.88 8.22
N ASN A 297 24.34 9.16 6.93
CA ASN A 297 23.13 8.77 6.17
C ASN A 297 21.83 9.27 6.82
N TYR A 298 21.84 10.47 7.38
CA TYR A 298 20.68 11.07 8.02
C TYR A 298 19.53 11.29 7.04
N VAL A 299 18.35 10.87 7.48
CA VAL A 299 17.08 11.11 6.79
C VAL A 299 16.12 11.76 7.80
N PRO A 300 15.67 13.00 7.55
CA PRO A 300 14.71 13.65 8.44
C PRO A 300 13.35 12.94 8.39
N PRO A 301 12.53 13.08 9.46
CA PRO A 301 11.16 12.59 9.45
C PRO A 301 10.34 13.28 8.35
N ILE A 302 9.27 12.61 7.90
CA ILE A 302 8.34 13.18 6.91
C ILE A 302 7.39 14.20 7.56
N PHE A 303 7.17 14.06 8.85
CA PHE A 303 6.27 14.90 9.64
C PHE A 303 6.75 14.98 11.09
N ASP A 304 6.67 16.16 11.70
CA ASP A 304 6.86 16.35 13.13
C ASP A 304 5.84 17.34 13.72
N TYR A 305 5.63 17.28 15.03
CA TYR A 305 4.82 18.25 15.75
C TYR A 305 5.41 18.62 17.12
N THR A 306 5.03 19.78 17.62
CA THR A 306 5.56 20.32 18.87
C THR A 306 4.98 19.64 20.10
N HIS A 307 5.76 19.55 21.18
CA HIS A 307 5.29 19.21 22.53
C HIS A 307 4.42 20.34 23.10
N ASP A 308 3.25 20.52 22.49
CA ASP A 308 2.20 21.44 22.92
C ASP A 308 0.87 20.68 22.86
N PRO A 309 0.24 20.36 23.99
CA PRO A 309 -0.98 19.54 24.00
C PRO A 309 -2.16 20.20 23.28
N THR A 310 -2.10 21.51 22.99
CA THR A 310 -3.17 22.23 22.27
C THR A 310 -3.04 22.09 20.75
N THR A 311 -1.84 22.27 20.22
CA THR A 311 -1.58 22.30 18.77
C THR A 311 -0.83 21.08 18.27
N GLY A 312 -0.20 20.35 19.16
CA GLY A 312 0.59 19.14 18.90
C GLY A 312 0.18 18.00 19.85
N GLY A 313 1.11 17.61 20.70
CA GLY A 313 0.92 16.53 21.67
C GLY A 313 2.20 16.32 22.47
N ILE A 314 2.34 15.15 23.10
CA ILE A 314 3.53 14.81 23.88
C ILE A 314 3.95 13.33 23.77
N ALA A 315 3.24 12.52 23.01
CA ALA A 315 3.60 11.12 22.76
C ALA A 315 2.86 10.59 21.52
N ILE A 316 3.55 10.49 20.41
CA ILE A 316 2.99 9.91 19.20
C ILE A 316 2.73 8.40 19.36
N THR A 317 1.59 7.94 18.87
CA THR A 317 1.29 6.51 18.86
C THR A 317 1.90 5.80 17.64
N GLY A 318 1.93 6.46 16.48
CA GLY A 318 2.10 5.81 15.18
C GLY A 318 0.76 5.35 14.63
N GLY A 319 0.73 4.64 13.50
CA GLY A 319 -0.54 4.37 12.83
C GLY A 319 -0.46 3.44 11.63
N TYR A 320 -1.47 3.55 10.75
CA TYR A 320 -1.60 2.78 9.51
C TYR A 320 -2.13 3.62 8.36
N VAL A 321 -1.71 3.30 7.13
CA VAL A 321 -2.35 3.83 5.93
C VAL A 321 -3.68 3.12 5.72
N TYR A 322 -4.78 3.87 5.67
CA TYR A 322 -6.09 3.27 5.44
C TYR A 322 -6.22 2.74 4.00
N ARG A 323 -6.52 1.45 3.87
CA ARG A 323 -6.73 0.76 2.59
C ARG A 323 -8.05 0.01 2.52
N GLY A 324 -8.93 0.20 3.52
CA GLY A 324 -10.29 -0.34 3.51
C GLY A 324 -11.15 0.30 2.42
N SER A 325 -12.24 -0.39 2.05
CA SER A 325 -13.18 0.10 1.04
C SER A 325 -14.36 0.88 1.61
N GLU A 326 -14.56 0.84 2.93
CA GLU A 326 -15.76 1.42 3.56
C GLU A 326 -15.76 2.96 3.55
N PHE A 327 -14.58 3.58 3.69
CA PHE A 327 -14.44 5.04 3.74
C PHE A 327 -13.51 5.53 2.62
N PRO A 328 -14.03 5.73 1.39
CA PRO A 328 -13.22 6.11 0.23
C PRO A 328 -12.47 7.43 0.40
N THR A 329 -13.02 8.41 1.13
CA THR A 329 -12.36 9.70 1.40
C THR A 329 -11.14 9.55 2.33
N LEU A 330 -11.10 8.50 3.15
CA LEU A 330 -9.97 8.19 4.03
C LEU A 330 -8.87 7.38 3.31
N TYR A 331 -9.19 6.81 2.13
CA TYR A 331 -8.28 5.92 1.43
C TYR A 331 -6.96 6.62 1.04
N GLY A 332 -5.84 6.04 1.48
CA GLY A 332 -4.50 6.56 1.20
C GLY A 332 -3.92 7.46 2.28
N TYR A 333 -4.71 7.88 3.25
CA TYR A 333 -4.18 8.60 4.40
C TYR A 333 -3.53 7.66 5.43
N TYR A 334 -2.35 8.02 5.90
CA TYR A 334 -1.78 7.46 7.11
C TYR A 334 -2.47 8.12 8.31
N VAL A 335 -3.11 7.30 9.14
CA VAL A 335 -3.88 7.75 10.32
C VAL A 335 -3.03 7.53 11.55
N THR A 336 -2.66 8.59 12.24
CA THR A 336 -1.86 8.54 13.48
C THR A 336 -2.43 9.47 14.54
N ALA A 337 -2.16 9.21 15.81
CA ALA A 337 -2.66 9.99 16.93
C ALA A 337 -1.59 10.26 17.97
N ASP A 338 -1.84 11.27 18.80
CA ASP A 338 -1.11 11.50 20.04
C ASP A 338 -1.85 10.84 21.22
N TYR A 339 -1.11 10.15 22.05
CA TYR A 339 -1.63 9.41 23.20
C TYR A 339 -2.33 10.30 24.23
N ASN A 340 -1.83 11.54 24.43
CA ASN A 340 -2.24 12.42 25.51
C ASN A 340 -3.21 13.52 25.09
N SER A 341 -3.02 14.11 23.90
CA SER A 341 -3.70 15.35 23.53
C SER A 341 -5.08 15.15 22.90
N GLY A 342 -5.38 13.94 22.40
CA GLY A 342 -6.58 13.71 21.60
C GLY A 342 -6.50 14.34 20.20
N ASN A 343 -5.30 14.70 19.74
CA ASN A 343 -5.04 15.08 18.36
C ASN A 343 -4.77 13.84 17.51
N LEU A 344 -5.33 13.84 16.31
CA LEU A 344 -5.09 12.85 15.27
C LEU A 344 -4.64 13.59 14.01
N TRP A 345 -3.76 12.98 13.26
CA TRP A 345 -3.33 13.48 11.96
C TRP A 345 -3.63 12.47 10.86
N LEU A 346 -4.06 13.02 9.73
CA LEU A 346 -4.13 12.34 8.44
C LEU A 346 -2.96 12.85 7.62
N LEU A 347 -2.04 11.95 7.24
CA LEU A 347 -0.83 12.29 6.50
C LEU A 347 -0.84 11.62 5.13
N HIS A 348 -0.27 12.31 4.14
CA HIS A 348 0.11 11.73 2.87
C HIS A 348 1.62 11.49 2.79
N SER A 349 2.04 10.64 1.85
CA SER A 349 3.47 10.31 1.62
C SER A 349 4.30 11.47 1.04
N ASP A 350 3.70 12.61 0.74
CA ASP A 350 4.38 13.85 0.40
C ASP A 350 4.62 14.78 1.61
N GLY A 351 4.25 14.32 2.82
CA GLY A 351 4.37 15.07 4.07
C GLY A 351 3.21 16.03 4.35
N SER A 352 2.26 16.17 3.44
CA SER A 352 1.07 16.96 3.71
C SER A 352 0.24 16.33 4.84
N SER A 353 -0.30 17.19 5.71
CA SER A 353 -0.96 16.74 6.95
C SER A 353 -2.23 17.50 7.23
N HIS A 354 -3.17 16.81 7.88
CA HIS A 354 -4.38 17.42 8.39
C HIS A 354 -4.65 16.97 9.82
N ARG A 355 -4.69 17.93 10.76
CA ARG A 355 -4.92 17.68 12.18
C ARG A 355 -6.41 17.71 12.53
N GLN A 356 -6.86 16.76 13.32
CA GLN A 356 -8.19 16.72 13.92
C GLN A 356 -8.08 16.65 15.45
N PRO A 357 -8.47 17.71 16.18
CA PRO A 357 -8.46 17.72 17.64
C PRO A 357 -9.75 17.15 18.24
N GLY A 358 -9.72 16.88 19.56
CA GLY A 358 -10.93 16.54 20.33
C GLY A 358 -11.37 15.09 20.20
N LEU A 359 -10.47 14.20 19.75
CA LEU A 359 -10.69 12.77 19.69
C LEU A 359 -10.32 12.09 21.02
N PRO A 360 -10.65 10.81 21.23
CA PRO A 360 -10.26 10.09 22.43
C PRO A 360 -8.75 10.14 22.67
N THR A 361 -8.35 10.27 23.92
CA THR A 361 -6.96 10.09 24.39
C THR A 361 -6.68 8.62 24.69
N SER A 362 -5.44 8.33 25.08
CA SER A 362 -5.00 6.98 25.46
C SER A 362 -5.13 5.95 24.35
N ILE A 363 -4.94 6.41 23.10
CA ILE A 363 -4.79 5.53 21.94
C ILE A 363 -3.38 4.96 21.99
N THR A 364 -3.25 3.69 22.39
CA THR A 364 -1.96 3.01 22.50
C THR A 364 -1.52 2.32 21.22
N SER A 365 -2.45 2.04 20.31
CA SER A 365 -2.17 1.39 19.03
C SER A 365 -3.31 1.57 18.05
N PHE A 366 -2.95 1.48 16.79
CA PHE A 366 -3.87 1.15 15.70
C PHE A 366 -3.60 -0.30 15.24
N GLY A 367 -4.55 -0.88 14.52
CA GLY A 367 -4.40 -2.18 13.88
C GLY A 367 -5.39 -2.34 12.73
N GLU A 368 -5.03 -3.17 11.78
CA GLU A 368 -5.81 -3.41 10.58
C GLU A 368 -6.41 -4.82 10.61
N ALA A 369 -7.70 -4.96 10.31
CA ALA A 369 -8.34 -6.24 10.08
C ALA A 369 -8.02 -6.78 8.67
N GLU A 370 -8.30 -8.05 8.40
CA GLU A 370 -8.02 -8.65 7.08
C GLU A 370 -8.77 -7.96 5.94
N ASP A 371 -9.97 -7.45 6.19
CA ASP A 371 -10.80 -6.73 5.23
C ASP A 371 -10.38 -5.26 5.01
N GLY A 372 -9.34 -4.78 5.73
CA GLY A 372 -8.85 -3.41 5.68
C GLY A 372 -9.56 -2.45 6.65
N THR A 373 -10.46 -2.93 7.49
CA THR A 373 -11.03 -2.12 8.57
C THR A 373 -9.92 -1.67 9.52
N LEU A 374 -9.82 -0.36 9.74
CA LEU A 374 -8.87 0.20 10.70
C LEU A 374 -9.50 0.26 12.09
N LEU A 375 -8.81 -0.30 13.06
CA LEU A 375 -9.19 -0.33 14.46
C LEU A 375 -8.17 0.47 15.29
N ALA A 376 -8.61 0.99 16.43
CA ALA A 376 -7.74 1.66 17.39
C ALA A 376 -8.08 1.22 18.81
N THR A 377 -7.07 1.15 19.66
CA THR A 377 -7.28 1.08 21.12
C THR A 377 -7.68 2.47 21.62
N ALA A 378 -8.62 2.53 22.54
CA ALA A 378 -9.03 3.77 23.20
C ALA A 378 -9.28 3.48 24.68
N GLY A 379 -8.29 3.69 25.53
CA GLY A 379 -8.34 3.30 26.95
C GLY A 379 -8.56 1.80 27.12
N SER A 380 -9.73 1.39 27.66
CA SER A 380 -10.10 -0.03 27.86
C SER A 380 -10.96 -0.61 26.72
N SER A 381 -11.01 0.05 25.58
CA SER A 381 -11.87 -0.33 24.46
C SER A 381 -11.08 -0.48 23.16
N ILE A 382 -11.65 -1.23 22.23
CA ILE A 382 -11.28 -1.17 20.81
C ILE A 382 -12.39 -0.44 20.07
N SER A 383 -12.01 0.51 19.25
CA SER A 383 -12.93 1.28 18.41
C SER A 383 -12.58 1.08 16.94
N LYS A 384 -13.59 1.02 16.09
CA LYS A 384 -13.44 1.17 14.65
C LYS A 384 -13.16 2.63 14.33
N VAL A 385 -12.14 2.90 13.54
CA VAL A 385 -11.89 4.21 12.95
C VAL A 385 -12.87 4.39 11.80
N ALA A 386 -13.77 5.34 11.92
CA ALA A 386 -14.81 5.63 10.96
C ALA A 386 -14.78 7.10 10.54
N VAL A 387 -15.46 7.43 9.47
CA VAL A 387 -15.64 8.80 9.02
C VAL A 387 -17.06 9.24 9.39
N VAL A 388 -17.24 10.46 9.92
CA VAL A 388 -18.57 11.06 10.09
C VAL A 388 -19.25 11.08 8.74
N ALA A 389 -20.49 10.61 8.69
CA ALA A 389 -21.27 10.36 7.47
C ALA A 389 -20.81 11.25 6.31
N GLU A 390 -20.06 10.66 5.42
CA GLU A 390 -19.67 11.33 4.18
C GLU A 390 -20.94 11.72 3.46
N ALA A 391 -21.00 12.94 2.91
CA ALA A 391 -21.91 13.17 1.81
C ALA A 391 -21.65 12.05 0.80
N PRO A 392 -22.70 11.36 0.31
CA PRO A 392 -22.53 10.17 -0.51
C PRO A 392 -21.54 10.45 -1.64
N THR A 393 -20.38 9.76 -1.61
CA THR A 393 -19.37 9.90 -2.66
C THR A 393 -19.88 9.23 -3.93
N PRO A 394 -19.66 9.85 -5.10
CA PRO A 394 -19.94 9.20 -6.37
C PRO A 394 -19.25 7.84 -6.48
N VAL A 395 -19.88 6.90 -7.18
CA VAL A 395 -19.34 5.57 -7.38
C VAL A 395 -17.93 5.63 -7.99
N LYS A 396 -16.97 4.96 -7.36
CA LYS A 396 -15.63 4.83 -7.94
C LYS A 396 -15.66 3.85 -9.12
N LEU A 397 -15.52 4.37 -10.33
CA LEU A 397 -15.38 3.56 -11.52
C LEU A 397 -13.96 2.92 -11.52
N ILE A 398 -13.89 1.59 -11.43
CA ILE A 398 -12.62 0.84 -11.43
C ILE A 398 -12.10 0.69 -12.85
N SER A 399 -12.99 0.34 -13.80
CA SER A 399 -12.61 0.18 -15.20
C SER A 399 -13.73 0.62 -16.13
N PHE A 400 -13.34 1.14 -17.30
CA PHE A 400 -14.23 1.34 -18.45
C PHE A 400 -13.46 0.99 -19.71
N THR A 401 -13.91 -0.05 -20.42
CA THR A 401 -13.24 -0.66 -21.56
C THR A 401 -14.18 -0.92 -22.72
N LEU A 402 -13.61 -1.10 -23.90
CA LEU A 402 -14.31 -1.29 -25.16
C LEU A 402 -13.75 -2.51 -25.87
N ARG A 403 -14.64 -3.39 -26.35
CA ARG A 403 -14.35 -4.41 -27.36
C ARG A 403 -15.09 -4.03 -28.65
N GLN A 404 -14.34 -3.74 -29.70
CA GLN A 404 -14.88 -3.34 -30.99
C GLN A 404 -15.08 -4.56 -31.88
N ASP A 405 -16.20 -4.59 -32.60
CA ASP A 405 -16.50 -5.49 -33.72
C ASP A 405 -16.93 -4.66 -34.94
N GLN A 406 -17.16 -5.29 -36.10
CA GLN A 406 -17.58 -4.58 -37.33
C GLN A 406 -18.95 -3.91 -37.20
N ASN A 407 -19.90 -4.57 -36.53
CA ASN A 407 -21.30 -4.18 -36.45
C ASN A 407 -21.78 -3.80 -35.05
N PHE A 408 -20.91 -3.86 -34.08
CA PHE A 408 -21.25 -3.48 -32.70
C PHE A 408 -19.99 -3.14 -31.88
N ASN A 409 -20.21 -2.43 -30.78
CA ASN A 409 -19.23 -2.14 -29.77
C ASN A 409 -19.74 -2.65 -28.42
N ASP A 410 -19.00 -3.56 -27.78
CA ASP A 410 -19.28 -4.00 -26.42
C ASP A 410 -18.53 -3.12 -25.44
N LEU A 411 -19.26 -2.46 -24.57
CA LEU A 411 -18.75 -1.62 -23.49
C LEU A 411 -18.83 -2.40 -22.20
N TYR A 412 -17.76 -2.41 -21.43
CA TYR A 412 -17.67 -3.07 -20.13
C TYR A 412 -17.18 -2.08 -19.08
N TRP A 413 -17.78 -2.11 -17.92
CA TRP A 413 -17.27 -1.35 -16.77
C TRP A 413 -17.45 -2.12 -15.49
N THR A 414 -16.55 -1.84 -14.54
CA THR A 414 -16.60 -2.35 -13.17
C THR A 414 -16.58 -1.18 -12.21
N THR A 415 -17.32 -1.32 -11.15
CA THR A 415 -17.46 -0.31 -10.10
C THR A 415 -16.87 -0.84 -8.80
N GLY A 416 -16.46 0.06 -7.93
CA GLY A 416 -16.30 -0.20 -6.50
C GLY A 416 -17.66 -0.15 -5.80
N VAL A 417 -17.67 0.25 -4.54
CA VAL A 417 -18.92 0.42 -3.76
C VAL A 417 -19.89 1.35 -4.49
N GLU A 418 -21.15 0.93 -4.65
CA GLU A 418 -22.21 1.69 -5.32
C GLU A 418 -23.20 2.28 -4.32
N ILE A 419 -22.73 2.96 -3.30
CA ILE A 419 -23.58 3.66 -2.36
C ILE A 419 -24.03 4.98 -3.01
N ASN A 420 -25.35 5.24 -2.98
CA ASN A 420 -25.98 6.45 -3.53
C ASN A 420 -25.97 6.59 -5.07
N THR A 421 -25.45 5.64 -5.83
CA THR A 421 -25.47 5.72 -7.30
C THR A 421 -26.84 5.33 -7.84
N LYS A 422 -27.44 6.20 -8.65
CA LYS A 422 -28.73 5.95 -9.27
C LYS A 422 -28.60 5.13 -10.54
N GLU A 423 -27.79 5.62 -11.48
CA GLU A 423 -27.68 5.05 -12.82
C GLU A 423 -26.35 5.42 -13.50
N PHE A 424 -25.95 4.61 -14.46
CA PHE A 424 -24.87 4.89 -15.40
C PHE A 424 -25.48 5.29 -16.75
N VAL A 425 -25.17 6.48 -17.25
CA VAL A 425 -25.59 6.91 -18.58
C VAL A 425 -24.41 6.70 -19.52
N ILE A 426 -24.59 5.81 -20.50
CA ILE A 426 -23.60 5.62 -21.56
C ILE A 426 -23.79 6.74 -22.55
N GLN A 427 -22.73 7.47 -22.84
CA GLN A 427 -22.71 8.54 -23.82
C GLN A 427 -21.76 8.20 -24.96
N TYR A 428 -22.12 8.60 -26.18
CA TYR A 428 -21.27 8.47 -27.37
C TYR A 428 -21.10 9.80 -28.10
N SER A 429 -20.04 9.89 -28.87
CA SER A 429 -19.74 11.07 -29.70
C SER A 429 -19.01 10.66 -30.98
N SER A 430 -19.21 11.39 -32.05
CA SER A 430 -18.46 11.24 -33.30
C SER A 430 -17.25 12.16 -33.41
N ASP A 431 -17.16 13.17 -32.58
CA ASP A 431 -16.09 14.20 -32.58
C ASP A 431 -15.23 14.23 -31.33
N GLY A 432 -15.65 13.52 -30.25
CA GLY A 432 -14.98 13.48 -28.95
C GLY A 432 -15.27 14.68 -28.05
N PHE A 433 -16.09 15.63 -28.47
CA PHE A 433 -16.45 16.85 -27.73
C PHE A 433 -17.94 16.90 -27.41
N ASN A 434 -18.79 16.63 -28.39
CA ASN A 434 -20.23 16.67 -28.25
C ASN A 434 -20.77 15.25 -28.02
N PHE A 435 -21.22 14.99 -26.79
CA PHE A 435 -21.69 13.68 -26.35
C PHE A 435 -23.21 13.63 -26.26
N THR A 436 -23.79 12.54 -26.75
CA THR A 436 -25.23 12.24 -26.71
C THR A 436 -25.48 11.02 -25.84
N ASP A 437 -26.53 11.04 -25.02
CA ASP A 437 -26.94 9.89 -24.21
C ASP A 437 -27.40 8.74 -25.15
N LEU A 438 -26.79 7.56 -24.98
CA LEU A 438 -27.13 6.36 -25.72
C LEU A 438 -28.15 5.52 -24.96
N THR A 439 -27.89 5.28 -23.68
CA THR A 439 -28.77 4.50 -22.82
C THR A 439 -28.43 4.76 -21.34
N LYS A 440 -29.35 4.33 -20.46
CA LYS A 440 -29.21 4.37 -19.00
C LYS A 440 -29.22 2.95 -18.46
N VAL A 441 -28.30 2.64 -17.57
CA VAL A 441 -28.20 1.36 -16.88
C VAL A 441 -28.32 1.62 -15.40
N PRO A 442 -29.37 1.10 -14.72
CA PRO A 442 -29.53 1.28 -13.28
C PRO A 442 -28.35 0.70 -12.52
N SER A 443 -27.94 1.35 -11.42
CA SER A 443 -26.99 0.78 -10.47
C SER A 443 -27.60 -0.41 -9.75
N SER A 444 -26.78 -1.41 -9.48
CA SER A 444 -27.17 -2.58 -8.66
C SER A 444 -27.23 -2.29 -7.18
N GLN A 445 -26.78 -1.09 -6.73
CA GLN A 445 -26.65 -0.69 -5.33
C GLN A 445 -25.78 -1.65 -4.50
N ASN A 446 -24.83 -2.31 -5.17
CA ASN A 446 -23.99 -3.34 -4.53
C ASN A 446 -22.85 -2.69 -3.74
N GLN A 447 -22.78 -3.00 -2.45
CA GLN A 447 -21.73 -2.50 -1.54
C GLN A 447 -20.34 -3.08 -1.82
N SER A 448 -20.24 -4.14 -2.61
CA SER A 448 -18.96 -4.76 -3.01
C SER A 448 -18.55 -4.42 -4.44
N GLY A 449 -19.31 -3.54 -5.11
CA GLY A 449 -19.14 -3.25 -6.53
C GLY A 449 -19.82 -4.23 -7.45
N ALA A 450 -19.89 -3.89 -8.74
CA ALA A 450 -20.54 -4.70 -9.75
C ALA A 450 -19.83 -4.60 -11.11
N SER A 451 -20.15 -5.55 -11.99
CA SER A 451 -19.69 -5.56 -13.39
C SER A 451 -20.88 -5.42 -14.30
N TYR A 452 -20.73 -4.57 -15.30
CA TYR A 452 -21.75 -4.23 -16.25
C TYR A 452 -21.26 -4.39 -17.68
N SER A 453 -22.19 -4.58 -18.60
CA SER A 453 -21.91 -4.56 -20.03
C SER A 453 -23.08 -3.97 -20.82
N TYR A 454 -22.77 -3.38 -21.95
CA TYR A 454 -23.75 -2.88 -22.89
C TYR A 454 -23.24 -3.04 -24.30
N ARG A 455 -24.10 -3.52 -25.22
CA ARG A 455 -23.79 -3.66 -26.64
C ARG A 455 -24.43 -2.54 -27.42
N HIS A 456 -23.60 -1.72 -28.06
CA HIS A 456 -24.03 -0.69 -29.01
C HIS A 456 -23.91 -1.23 -30.43
N TYR A 457 -25.05 -1.49 -31.08
CA TYR A 457 -25.09 -1.87 -32.47
C TYR A 457 -24.83 -0.63 -33.34
N THR A 458 -23.72 -0.63 -34.05
CA THR A 458 -23.30 0.46 -34.93
C THR A 458 -22.30 -0.05 -35.95
N ILE A 459 -22.31 0.55 -37.15
CA ILE A 459 -21.30 0.26 -38.17
C ILE A 459 -20.05 1.09 -37.82
N ASN A 460 -18.92 0.42 -37.62
CA ASN A 460 -17.65 1.06 -37.22
C ASN A 460 -16.86 1.56 -38.46
N ASP A 461 -17.50 2.36 -39.31
CA ASP A 461 -16.88 3.05 -40.46
C ASP A 461 -16.22 4.38 -40.07
N LYS A 462 -16.52 4.89 -38.88
CA LYS A 462 -15.99 6.13 -38.31
C LYS A 462 -15.54 5.91 -36.86
N LYS A 463 -14.65 6.79 -36.39
CA LYS A 463 -14.25 6.81 -35.01
C LYS A 463 -15.41 7.22 -34.10
N ILE A 464 -15.72 6.41 -33.11
CA ILE A 464 -16.75 6.67 -32.11
C ILE A 464 -16.06 6.78 -30.75
N PHE A 465 -16.40 7.80 -29.98
CA PHE A 465 -15.94 8.03 -28.64
C PHE A 465 -17.04 7.68 -27.65
N TYR A 466 -16.67 7.10 -26.52
CA TYR A 466 -17.59 6.75 -25.44
C TYR A 466 -17.09 7.29 -24.12
N ARG A 467 -18.03 7.67 -23.25
CA ARG A 467 -17.80 7.91 -21.82
C ARG A 467 -19.01 7.44 -21.02
N LEU A 468 -18.79 7.16 -19.74
CA LEU A 468 -19.85 6.96 -18.76
C LEU A 468 -20.09 8.27 -18.02
N LYS A 469 -21.36 8.59 -17.79
CA LYS A 469 -21.81 9.59 -16.83
C LYS A 469 -22.46 8.82 -15.68
N ASN A 470 -21.80 8.81 -14.51
CA ASN A 470 -22.34 8.25 -13.28
C ASN A 470 -23.26 9.28 -12.66
N VAL A 471 -24.49 8.92 -12.32
CA VAL A 471 -25.49 9.82 -11.77
C VAL A 471 -25.91 9.31 -10.39
N ASP A 472 -25.81 10.15 -9.38
CA ASP A 472 -26.20 9.84 -8.02
C ASP A 472 -27.70 10.12 -7.75
N ASN A 473 -28.21 9.62 -6.63
CA ASN A 473 -29.61 9.81 -6.26
C ASN A 473 -29.99 11.29 -6.02
N ASP A 474 -29.02 12.14 -5.69
CA ASP A 474 -29.19 13.59 -5.53
C ASP A 474 -29.05 14.36 -6.86
N GLY A 475 -28.72 13.66 -7.97
CA GLY A 475 -28.56 14.24 -9.28
C GLY A 475 -27.15 14.73 -9.60
N HIS A 476 -26.21 14.63 -8.67
CA HIS A 476 -24.79 14.89 -8.96
C HIS A 476 -24.29 13.90 -10.03
N ALA A 477 -23.34 14.31 -10.89
CA ALA A 477 -22.87 13.46 -11.95
C ALA A 477 -21.37 13.60 -12.18
N GLU A 478 -20.69 12.45 -12.29
CA GLU A 478 -19.28 12.34 -12.66
C GLU A 478 -19.09 11.63 -14.00
N TYR A 479 -17.97 11.92 -14.68
CA TYR A 479 -17.68 11.36 -15.98
C TYR A 479 -16.41 10.49 -15.93
N SER A 480 -16.48 9.34 -16.63
CA SER A 480 -15.30 8.52 -16.86
C SER A 480 -14.30 9.18 -17.82
N LYS A 481 -13.12 8.59 -17.93
CA LYS A 481 -12.24 8.82 -19.07
C LYS A 481 -12.97 8.50 -20.39
N ILE A 482 -12.61 9.22 -21.46
CA ILE A 482 -13.12 8.92 -22.81
C ILE A 482 -12.31 7.75 -23.38
N ILE A 483 -13.03 6.76 -23.91
CA ILE A 483 -12.47 5.67 -24.71
C ILE A 483 -12.98 5.78 -26.13
N SER A 484 -12.28 5.23 -27.12
CA SER A 484 -12.72 5.35 -28.52
C SER A 484 -12.45 4.08 -29.31
N THR A 485 -13.27 3.86 -30.32
CA THR A 485 -13.00 2.87 -31.38
C THR A 485 -11.72 3.28 -32.12
N SER A 486 -10.94 2.29 -32.55
CA SER A 486 -10.01 2.49 -33.66
C SER A 486 -10.84 2.60 -34.94
N VAL A 487 -10.62 3.62 -35.77
CA VAL A 487 -11.11 3.54 -37.14
C VAL A 487 -10.32 2.43 -37.77
N SER A 488 -10.96 1.27 -37.97
CA SER A 488 -10.53 0.44 -39.06
C SER A 488 -10.80 1.29 -40.32
N LYS A 489 -9.78 2.00 -40.83
CA LYS A 489 -9.77 2.07 -42.29
C LYS A 489 -9.99 0.64 -42.68
N SER A 490 -10.87 0.38 -43.60
CA SER A 490 -10.93 -0.85 -44.36
C SER A 490 -9.59 -0.97 -45.11
N ASP A 491 -8.49 -1.10 -44.38
CA ASP A 491 -7.26 -1.63 -44.88
C ASP A 491 -7.61 -3.09 -45.10
N ALA A 492 -8.24 -3.34 -46.23
CA ALA A 492 -8.39 -4.66 -46.81
C ALA A 492 -7.07 -5.43 -46.74
N GLN A 493 -5.98 -4.76 -46.43
CA GLN A 493 -4.63 -5.29 -46.35
C GLN A 493 -3.95 -5.00 -45.04
N PHE A 494 -3.83 -6.00 -44.20
CA PHE A 494 -2.90 -6.00 -43.05
C PHE A 494 -2.25 -7.38 -42.96
N VAL A 495 -1.06 -7.45 -42.35
CA VAL A 495 -0.41 -8.71 -42.06
C VAL A 495 0.29 -8.62 -40.73
N SER A 496 0.12 -9.61 -39.88
CA SER A 496 0.86 -9.78 -38.63
C SER A 496 1.43 -11.19 -38.51
N VAL A 497 2.52 -11.33 -37.74
CA VAL A 497 3.15 -12.63 -37.49
C VAL A 497 3.71 -12.62 -36.07
N TYR A 498 3.49 -13.71 -35.33
CA TYR A 498 4.08 -13.96 -34.02
C TYR A 498 4.33 -15.45 -33.80
N ALA A 499 5.34 -15.77 -33.00
CA ALA A 499 5.66 -17.14 -32.65
C ALA A 499 4.85 -17.57 -31.41
N GLN A 500 4.35 -18.81 -31.46
CA GLN A 500 3.78 -19.49 -30.30
C GLN A 500 4.73 -20.57 -29.77
N PRO A 501 4.64 -20.95 -28.49
CA PRO A 501 5.34 -22.12 -27.98
C PRO A 501 5.01 -23.38 -28.79
N GLY A 502 6.01 -24.25 -29.06
CA GLY A 502 5.78 -25.50 -29.77
C GLY A 502 6.03 -25.43 -31.29
N HIS A 503 6.89 -24.53 -31.74
CA HIS A 503 7.33 -24.41 -33.14
C HIS A 503 6.20 -24.01 -34.12
N THR A 504 5.29 -23.16 -33.71
CA THR A 504 4.21 -22.65 -34.56
C THR A 504 4.30 -21.13 -34.72
N LEU A 505 4.33 -20.65 -35.97
CA LEU A 505 4.11 -19.25 -36.29
C LEU A 505 2.64 -19.04 -36.63
N VAL A 506 2.05 -18.05 -36.05
CA VAL A 506 0.68 -17.61 -36.38
C VAL A 506 0.78 -16.39 -37.29
N VAL A 507 0.27 -16.52 -38.49
CA VAL A 507 0.19 -15.45 -39.49
C VAL A 507 -1.27 -15.05 -39.63
N GLN A 508 -1.57 -13.79 -39.38
CA GLN A 508 -2.88 -13.21 -39.61
C GLN A 508 -2.82 -12.31 -40.85
N VAL A 509 -3.72 -12.51 -41.77
CA VAL A 509 -3.84 -11.70 -43.00
C VAL A 509 -5.22 -11.06 -43.11
N GLY A 510 -5.24 -9.81 -43.53
CA GLY A 510 -6.48 -9.09 -43.86
C GLY A 510 -7.07 -9.49 -45.20
N SER A 511 -8.30 -9.02 -45.47
CA SER A 511 -8.94 -9.14 -46.79
C SER A 511 -8.09 -8.38 -47.81
N GLY A 512 -7.98 -8.91 -49.04
CA GLY A 512 -7.18 -8.31 -50.09
C GLY A 512 -5.73 -8.80 -50.18
N ILE A 513 -5.26 -9.63 -49.26
CA ILE A 513 -4.02 -10.38 -49.40
C ILE A 513 -4.29 -11.66 -50.21
N ARG A 514 -3.50 -11.88 -51.26
CA ARG A 514 -3.62 -13.03 -52.16
C ARG A 514 -2.64 -14.15 -51.86
N SER A 515 -1.47 -13.79 -51.34
CA SER A 515 -0.47 -14.75 -50.89
C SER A 515 0.46 -14.13 -49.86
N PHE A 516 1.14 -14.98 -49.09
CA PHE A 516 2.28 -14.53 -48.31
C PHE A 516 3.44 -15.52 -48.41
N ARG A 517 4.66 -15.00 -48.22
CA ARG A 517 5.88 -15.79 -48.11
C ARG A 517 6.72 -15.34 -46.94
N ILE A 518 7.49 -16.24 -46.39
CA ILE A 518 8.49 -15.94 -45.35
C ILE A 518 9.87 -16.16 -45.93
N VAL A 519 10.74 -15.17 -45.75
CA VAL A 519 12.12 -15.22 -46.21
C VAL A 519 13.09 -15.13 -45.02
N ASN A 520 14.20 -15.79 -45.09
CA ASN A 520 15.28 -15.66 -44.11
C ASN A 520 16.13 -14.39 -44.35
N ALA A 521 17.12 -14.15 -43.49
CA ALA A 521 17.99 -12.98 -43.59
C ALA A 521 18.81 -12.89 -44.88
N TYR A 522 18.93 -13.98 -45.63
CA TYR A 522 19.63 -14.06 -46.93
C TYR A 522 18.69 -13.87 -48.13
N GLY A 523 17.39 -13.61 -47.89
CA GLY A 523 16.37 -13.41 -48.90
C GLY A 523 15.81 -14.71 -49.52
N GLN A 524 16.20 -15.88 -48.99
CA GLN A 524 15.69 -17.17 -49.46
C GLN A 524 14.26 -17.38 -48.94
N ILE A 525 13.36 -17.85 -49.80
CA ILE A 525 11.98 -18.19 -49.44
C ILE A 525 12.00 -19.50 -48.66
N ILE A 526 11.57 -19.43 -47.38
CA ILE A 526 11.50 -20.58 -46.47
C ILE A 526 10.07 -21.16 -46.48
N TYR A 527 9.08 -20.30 -46.66
CA TYR A 527 7.67 -20.72 -46.70
C TYR A 527 6.86 -19.83 -47.66
N LYS A 528 5.86 -20.42 -48.34
CA LYS A 528 4.94 -19.69 -49.20
C LYS A 528 3.53 -20.28 -49.07
N GLN A 529 2.53 -19.41 -48.94
CA GLN A 529 1.12 -19.78 -48.77
C GLN A 529 0.23 -18.89 -49.61
N PRO A 530 -0.62 -19.47 -50.52
CA PRO A 530 -1.72 -18.75 -51.10
C PRO A 530 -2.80 -18.49 -50.04
N VAL A 531 -3.42 -17.33 -50.10
CA VAL A 531 -4.52 -16.94 -49.23
C VAL A 531 -5.83 -17.16 -49.94
N ALA A 532 -6.72 -18.00 -49.38
CA ALA A 532 -8.08 -18.14 -49.83
C ALA A 532 -8.84 -16.81 -49.62
N GLN A 533 -9.91 -16.54 -50.42
CA GLN A 533 -10.62 -15.26 -50.33
C GLN A 533 -11.04 -14.92 -48.89
N GLY A 534 -10.60 -13.75 -48.40
CA GLY A 534 -10.97 -13.18 -47.10
C GLY A 534 -9.83 -13.08 -46.12
N ALA A 535 -10.08 -12.40 -45.01
CA ALA A 535 -9.16 -12.35 -43.86
C ALA A 535 -9.07 -13.73 -43.18
N GLY A 536 -7.88 -14.12 -42.73
CA GLY A 536 -7.69 -15.44 -42.14
C GLY A 536 -6.47 -15.58 -41.23
N TRP A 537 -6.46 -16.70 -40.50
CA TRP A 537 -5.37 -17.13 -39.68
C TRP A 537 -4.69 -18.34 -40.28
N TYR A 538 -3.36 -18.32 -40.36
CA TYR A 538 -2.55 -19.39 -40.91
C TYR A 538 -1.55 -19.82 -39.85
N TYR A 539 -1.43 -21.13 -39.66
CA TYR A 539 -0.51 -21.73 -38.72
C TYR A 539 0.62 -22.38 -39.51
N VAL A 540 1.83 -21.88 -39.31
CA VAL A 540 3.02 -22.31 -40.05
C VAL A 540 3.94 -23.05 -39.10
N ASP A 541 4.23 -24.32 -39.38
CA ASP A 541 5.21 -25.09 -38.63
C ASP A 541 6.63 -24.56 -38.96
N ASN A 542 7.33 -24.07 -37.93
CA ASN A 542 8.68 -23.56 -38.05
C ASN A 542 9.72 -24.51 -37.44
N LYS A 543 9.35 -25.78 -37.24
CA LYS A 543 10.28 -26.82 -36.77
C LYS A 543 11.43 -26.97 -37.74
N GLY A 544 12.66 -26.88 -37.22
CA GLY A 544 13.89 -26.96 -38.02
C GLY A 544 14.34 -25.65 -38.69
N TRP A 545 13.63 -24.54 -38.49
CA TRP A 545 14.11 -23.24 -38.92
C TRP A 545 15.24 -22.76 -38.00
N SER A 546 16.25 -22.15 -38.59
CA SER A 546 17.39 -21.60 -37.81
C SER A 546 16.92 -20.41 -36.96
N LYS A 547 17.54 -20.25 -35.80
CA LYS A 547 17.36 -19.01 -35.00
C LYS A 547 17.84 -17.80 -35.80
N GLY A 548 17.09 -16.70 -35.75
CA GLY A 548 17.47 -15.50 -36.46
C GLY A 548 16.31 -14.68 -36.98
N MET A 549 16.61 -13.68 -37.78
CA MET A 549 15.66 -12.76 -38.36
C MET A 549 15.00 -13.31 -39.63
N TYR A 550 13.69 -13.18 -39.69
CA TYR A 550 12.85 -13.51 -40.84
C TYR A 550 11.98 -12.34 -41.24
N VAL A 551 11.56 -12.33 -42.48
CA VAL A 551 10.61 -11.32 -42.99
C VAL A 551 9.41 -12.03 -43.62
N LEU A 552 8.23 -11.74 -43.12
CA LEU A 552 6.97 -12.07 -43.78
C LEU A 552 6.70 -11.02 -44.85
N VAL A 553 6.48 -11.44 -46.07
CA VAL A 553 6.08 -10.60 -47.20
C VAL A 553 4.73 -11.07 -47.68
N ALA A 554 3.74 -10.19 -47.63
CA ALA A 554 2.40 -10.43 -48.11
C ALA A 554 2.16 -9.68 -49.41
N GLU A 555 1.47 -10.34 -50.36
CA GLU A 555 1.17 -9.83 -51.68
C GLU A 555 -0.36 -9.68 -51.82
N GLY A 556 -0.78 -8.49 -52.11
CA GLY A 556 -2.17 -8.11 -52.35
C GLY A 556 -2.22 -6.93 -53.31
N ASP A 557 -3.14 -6.01 -53.11
CA ASP A 557 -3.22 -4.78 -53.93
C ASP A 557 -2.00 -3.87 -53.63
N GLN A 558 -1.43 -4.00 -52.47
CA GLN A 558 -0.11 -3.43 -52.08
C GLN A 558 0.73 -4.52 -51.40
N ALA A 559 2.05 -4.50 -51.63
CA ALA A 559 2.95 -5.39 -50.97
C ALA A 559 3.23 -4.91 -49.54
N MET A 560 3.13 -5.81 -48.57
CA MET A 560 3.37 -5.53 -47.13
C MET A 560 4.45 -6.45 -46.59
N SER A 561 5.23 -5.97 -45.60
CA SER A 561 6.22 -6.82 -44.95
C SER A 561 6.24 -6.59 -43.43
N ARG A 562 6.62 -7.66 -42.69
CA ARG A 562 6.83 -7.65 -41.25
C ARG A 562 8.09 -8.45 -40.89
N LYS A 563 8.96 -7.85 -40.12
CA LYS A 563 10.16 -8.53 -39.57
C LYS A 563 9.80 -9.22 -38.25
N PHE A 564 10.33 -10.41 -38.02
CA PHE A 564 10.19 -11.13 -36.76
C PHE A 564 11.44 -11.97 -36.48
N ILE A 565 11.59 -12.44 -35.25
CA ILE A 565 12.76 -13.21 -34.80
C ILE A 565 12.28 -14.56 -34.30
N ILE A 566 12.96 -15.64 -34.74
CA ILE A 566 12.86 -16.97 -34.16
C ILE A 566 14.00 -17.12 -33.16
N GLN A 567 13.64 -17.39 -31.90
CA GLN A 567 14.58 -17.53 -30.77
C GLN A 567 15.00 -18.98 -30.52
#